data_f6499f12e802c5cdab2ff842cf999a4b
#
_entry.id   f6499f12e802c5cdab2ff842cf999a4b
#
_cell.length_a   1.000
_cell.length_b   1.000
_cell.length_c   1.000
_cell.angle_alpha   90.00
_cell.angle_beta   90.00
_cell.angle_gamma   90.00
#
_symmetry.space_group_name_H-M   'P 1'
#
loop_
_entity.id
_entity.type
_entity.pdbx_description
1 polymer ?
#
loop_
_entity_poly.entity_id
_entity_poly.type
_entity_poly.pdbx_seq_one_letter_code
_entity_poly.pdbx_strand_id
1 'polypeptide(L)'
;MQTIEFQINIGDDALDDLHRRITQTKWPASIDPEGWDDGSSLRFMRELVDYWQGEFDWRAQEGRLNLLPHFVAEIDGFKIHYIHVKGRGPSPTPLIMTHGWPGSFLEMERVIPLLTDPGAHGGDPEDAFDLIVPALPGYAFSSAPPKAGISPFEIAGLWHKLMLGLGYTNFGAQGGDIGAAVSSWLAFRFPKDVVGIHLNYIPGSFRPPIGDGLPPLTPQEAEFKKIAAEWADKEGAYAHLQGTKPQTLAYGLSDSPVGLAAWIVEKFRSWSDCDGNILDVFSMDTLLTEISLYWFSGSLDASFRLYKESRAHPLSFEKGERILPPVAISHFAKELPQPPRSWVERVYNVVRWSEHAAGGHFAAMEKPGELVADIRSHFRALPR
;
A
#
# COMPACT_ATOMS: atom_id res chain seq x y z
N MET A 1 15.53 7.12 -19.58
CA MET A 1 15.23 7.39 -18.15
C MET A 1 16.54 7.52 -17.42
N GLN A 2 16.76 8.61 -16.67
CA GLN A 2 17.91 8.75 -15.79
C GLN A 2 17.57 8.12 -14.43
N THR A 3 18.48 7.27 -13.93
CA THR A 3 18.37 6.60 -12.62
C THR A 3 19.63 6.87 -11.82
N ILE A 4 19.47 7.21 -10.54
CA ILE A 4 20.59 7.42 -9.61
C ILE A 4 20.37 6.56 -8.36
N GLU A 5 21.46 6.08 -7.77
CA GLU A 5 21.42 5.46 -6.45
C GLU A 5 20.94 6.47 -5.41
N PHE A 6 20.18 6.00 -4.44
CA PHE A 6 19.63 6.83 -3.38
C PHE A 6 19.98 6.19 -2.03
N GLN A 7 20.22 7.01 -1.03
CA GLN A 7 20.41 6.59 0.34
C GLN A 7 19.54 7.46 1.24
N ILE A 8 18.81 6.85 2.15
CA ILE A 8 18.06 7.54 3.18
C ILE A 8 19.07 8.21 4.12
N ASN A 9 18.96 9.51 4.28
CA ASN A 9 19.85 10.30 5.14
C ASN A 9 19.09 11.51 5.68
N ILE A 10 18.45 11.33 6.83
CA ILE A 10 17.71 12.41 7.49
C ILE A 10 18.70 13.28 8.30
N GLY A 11 18.67 14.58 8.11
CA GLY A 11 19.53 15.51 8.82
C GLY A 11 19.25 15.53 10.34
N ASP A 12 20.28 15.78 11.14
CA ASP A 12 20.15 15.82 12.59
C ASP A 12 19.19 16.94 13.06
N ASP A 13 19.13 18.05 12.32
CA ASP A 13 18.19 19.15 12.55
C ASP A 13 16.72 18.73 12.43
N ALA A 14 16.40 17.79 11.51
CA ALA A 14 15.07 17.24 11.38
C ALA A 14 14.72 16.29 12.54
N LEU A 15 15.70 15.51 13.02
CA LEU A 15 15.54 14.65 14.20
C LEU A 15 15.33 15.50 15.46
N ASP A 16 16.11 16.55 15.63
CA ASP A 16 16.00 17.48 16.76
C ASP A 16 14.63 18.20 16.75
N ASP A 17 14.16 18.63 15.57
CA ASP A 17 12.82 19.25 15.44
C ASP A 17 11.72 18.26 15.80
N LEU A 18 11.80 17.00 15.33
CA LEU A 18 10.86 15.95 15.69
C LEU A 18 10.84 15.73 17.21
N HIS A 19 12.01 15.54 17.83
CA HIS A 19 12.12 15.32 19.28
C HIS A 19 11.54 16.47 20.08
N ARG A 20 11.84 17.72 19.68
CA ARG A 20 11.29 18.92 20.30
C ARG A 20 9.76 18.96 20.22
N ARG A 21 9.16 18.65 19.05
CA ARG A 21 7.71 18.63 18.84
C ARG A 21 7.02 17.55 19.65
N ILE A 22 7.59 16.37 19.72
CA ILE A 22 7.08 15.27 20.54
C ILE A 22 7.05 15.67 22.01
N THR A 23 8.14 16.27 22.52
CA THR A 23 8.23 16.74 23.91
C THR A 23 7.20 17.83 24.25
N GLN A 24 6.83 18.67 23.27
CA GLN A 24 5.88 19.77 23.44
C GLN A 24 4.42 19.36 23.13
N THR A 25 4.14 18.07 23.00
CA THR A 25 2.80 17.57 22.67
C THR A 25 1.74 18.05 23.66
N LYS A 26 0.68 18.64 23.14
CA LYS A 26 -0.52 18.98 23.91
C LYS A 26 -1.51 17.83 23.83
N TRP A 27 -1.61 17.08 24.92
CA TRP A 27 -2.48 15.92 24.98
C TRP A 27 -3.96 16.32 25.07
N PRO A 28 -4.85 15.71 24.28
CA PRO A 28 -6.29 15.90 24.45
C PRO A 28 -6.78 15.24 25.74
N ALA A 29 -7.93 15.69 26.23
CA ALA A 29 -8.69 14.94 27.22
C ALA A 29 -9.37 13.74 26.54
N SER A 30 -9.59 12.66 27.29
CA SER A 30 -10.36 11.49 26.84
C SER A 30 -11.37 11.10 27.93
N ILE A 31 -12.56 10.70 27.50
CA ILE A 31 -13.60 10.13 28.39
C ILE A 31 -13.23 8.69 28.73
N ASP A 32 -12.74 7.94 27.75
CA ASP A 32 -12.21 6.58 27.91
C ASP A 32 -10.77 6.51 27.41
N PRO A 33 -9.77 6.74 28.30
CA PRO A 33 -8.37 6.79 27.89
C PRO A 33 -7.80 5.42 27.45
N GLU A 34 -8.45 4.32 27.81
CA GLU A 34 -8.05 2.94 27.48
C GLU A 34 -8.69 2.46 26.17
N GLY A 35 -9.88 2.98 25.84
CA GLY A 35 -10.69 2.54 24.71
C GLY A 35 -10.20 3.04 23.35
N TRP A 36 -10.73 2.38 22.31
CA TRP A 36 -10.47 2.71 20.91
C TRP A 36 -11.74 3.08 20.13
N ASP A 37 -12.89 3.12 20.82
CA ASP A 37 -14.18 3.38 20.15
C ASP A 37 -14.28 4.81 19.61
N ASP A 38 -13.57 5.76 20.25
CA ASP A 38 -13.48 7.15 19.80
C ASP A 38 -12.24 7.39 18.90
N GLY A 39 -11.52 6.35 18.48
CA GLY A 39 -10.27 6.43 17.73
C GLY A 39 -9.06 5.95 18.51
N SER A 40 -7.87 6.54 18.29
CA SER A 40 -6.63 6.11 18.95
C SER A 40 -6.69 6.27 20.46
N SER A 41 -6.47 5.17 21.21
CA SER A 41 -6.43 5.15 22.67
C SER A 41 -5.40 6.13 23.21
N LEU A 42 -5.80 7.00 24.14
CA LEU A 42 -4.90 7.97 24.76
C LEU A 42 -3.76 7.28 25.52
N ARG A 43 -4.04 6.17 26.18
CA ARG A 43 -3.02 5.36 26.88
C ARG A 43 -2.01 4.82 25.90
N PHE A 44 -2.46 4.13 24.85
CA PHE A 44 -1.55 3.58 23.85
C PHE A 44 -0.68 4.66 23.20
N MET A 45 -1.28 5.81 22.86
CA MET A 45 -0.52 6.92 22.28
C MET A 45 0.52 7.48 23.24
N ARG A 46 0.29 7.50 24.55
CA ARG A 46 1.30 7.89 25.54
C ARG A 46 2.45 6.87 25.62
N GLU A 47 2.12 5.59 25.66
CA GLU A 47 3.11 4.51 25.67
C GLU A 47 3.98 4.54 24.39
N LEU A 48 3.36 4.74 23.22
CA LEU A 48 4.07 4.87 21.94
C LEU A 48 4.99 6.11 21.91
N VAL A 49 4.52 7.23 22.46
CA VAL A 49 5.31 8.48 22.49
C VAL A 49 6.45 8.39 23.50
N ASP A 50 6.24 7.77 24.66
CA ASP A 50 7.30 7.52 25.64
C ASP A 50 8.40 6.63 25.01
N TYR A 51 8.01 5.58 24.28
CA TYR A 51 8.93 4.74 23.53
C TYR A 51 9.65 5.54 22.42
N TRP A 52 8.93 6.41 21.70
CA TRP A 52 9.51 7.25 20.63
C TRP A 52 10.58 8.20 21.14
N GLN A 53 10.41 8.72 22.37
CA GLN A 53 11.36 9.63 23.00
C GLN A 53 12.57 8.92 23.63
N GLY A 54 12.38 7.71 24.16
CA GLY A 54 13.36 7.04 25.01
C GLY A 54 14.10 5.89 24.36
N GLU A 55 13.44 5.08 23.55
CA GLU A 55 13.96 3.80 23.07
C GLU A 55 14.10 3.72 21.55
N PHE A 56 13.23 4.41 20.81
CA PHE A 56 13.26 4.38 19.35
C PHE A 56 14.50 5.06 18.77
N ASP A 57 15.29 4.33 18.01
CA ASP A 57 16.50 4.83 17.35
C ASP A 57 16.27 4.92 15.83
N TRP A 58 16.00 6.13 15.33
CA TRP A 58 15.86 6.36 13.89
C TRP A 58 17.12 5.97 13.12
N ARG A 59 18.32 6.23 13.64
CA ARG A 59 19.58 5.89 12.93
C ARG A 59 19.72 4.38 12.73
N ALA A 60 19.29 3.59 13.71
CA ALA A 60 19.25 2.14 13.56
C ALA A 60 18.25 1.73 12.46
N GLN A 61 17.06 2.33 12.41
CA GLN A 61 16.06 2.06 11.38
C GLN A 61 16.54 2.54 9.99
N GLU A 62 17.09 3.74 9.89
CA GLU A 62 17.69 4.28 8.66
C GLU A 62 18.80 3.37 8.12
N GLY A 63 19.68 2.90 8.99
CA GLY A 63 20.72 1.94 8.64
C GLY A 63 20.16 0.62 8.13
N ARG A 64 19.09 0.10 8.77
CA ARG A 64 18.40 -1.14 8.35
C ARG A 64 17.74 -0.98 6.98
N LEU A 65 17.01 0.12 6.77
CA LEU A 65 16.36 0.40 5.49
C LEU A 65 17.38 0.54 4.35
N ASN A 66 18.50 1.17 4.61
CA ASN A 66 19.59 1.34 3.65
C ASN A 66 20.34 0.04 3.28
N LEU A 67 20.01 -1.11 3.89
CA LEU A 67 20.48 -2.41 3.41
C LEU A 67 19.80 -2.82 2.08
N LEU A 68 18.64 -2.23 1.78
CA LEU A 68 17.97 -2.41 0.50
C LEU A 68 18.56 -1.45 -0.55
N PRO A 69 18.64 -1.86 -1.82
CA PRO A 69 19.14 -1.00 -2.88
C PRO A 69 18.06 0.00 -3.33
N HIS A 70 18.22 1.24 -2.91
CA HIS A 70 17.31 2.35 -3.24
C HIS A 70 17.81 3.13 -4.45
N PHE A 71 16.85 3.60 -5.27
CA PHE A 71 17.10 4.40 -6.46
C PHE A 71 16.06 5.51 -6.60
N VAL A 72 16.40 6.53 -7.38
CA VAL A 72 15.46 7.54 -7.85
C VAL A 72 15.53 7.61 -9.38
N ALA A 73 14.37 7.51 -10.03
CA ALA A 73 14.21 7.69 -11.46
C ALA A 73 13.47 8.99 -11.77
N GLU A 74 13.90 9.70 -12.81
CA GLU A 74 13.15 10.83 -13.34
C GLU A 74 12.25 10.38 -14.49
N ILE A 75 10.92 10.54 -14.31
CA ILE A 75 9.88 10.10 -15.26
C ILE A 75 8.81 11.19 -15.35
N ASP A 76 8.65 11.79 -16.53
CA ASP A 76 7.63 12.82 -16.80
C ASP A 76 7.65 14.00 -15.79
N GLY A 77 8.84 14.36 -15.30
CA GLY A 77 9.03 15.41 -14.31
C GLY A 77 8.80 14.99 -12.85
N PHE A 78 8.55 13.70 -12.60
CA PHE A 78 8.52 13.13 -11.25
C PHE A 78 9.87 12.52 -10.91
N LYS A 79 10.31 12.73 -9.68
CA LYS A 79 11.38 11.93 -9.07
C LYS A 79 10.70 10.78 -8.32
N ILE A 80 10.79 9.58 -8.89
CA ILE A 80 10.21 8.36 -8.30
C ILE A 80 11.29 7.60 -7.57
N HIS A 81 11.16 7.52 -6.26
CA HIS A 81 11.95 6.63 -5.43
C HIS A 81 11.45 5.19 -5.58
N TYR A 82 12.37 4.24 -5.65
CA TYR A 82 12.03 2.81 -5.71
C TYR A 82 13.16 1.94 -5.18
N ILE A 83 12.81 0.77 -4.68
CA ILE A 83 13.73 -0.31 -4.37
C ILE A 83 13.79 -1.23 -5.59
N HIS A 84 14.99 -1.69 -5.95
CA HIS A 84 15.16 -2.65 -7.04
C HIS A 84 16.10 -3.76 -6.61
N VAL A 85 15.57 -4.95 -6.39
CA VAL A 85 16.33 -6.14 -6.00
C VAL A 85 16.27 -7.16 -7.12
N LYS A 86 17.45 -7.56 -7.61
CA LYS A 86 17.58 -8.62 -8.61
C LYS A 86 17.31 -9.99 -8.00
N GLY A 87 16.54 -10.79 -8.69
CA GLY A 87 16.23 -12.16 -8.31
C GLY A 87 17.44 -13.08 -8.42
N ARG A 88 17.60 -13.96 -7.43
CA ARG A 88 18.64 -15.00 -7.38
C ARG A 88 18.08 -16.33 -7.90
N GLY A 89 17.83 -16.38 -9.19
CA GLY A 89 17.32 -17.57 -9.88
C GLY A 89 17.78 -17.60 -11.32
N PRO A 90 17.54 -18.71 -12.04
CA PRO A 90 18.01 -18.87 -13.43
C PRO A 90 17.29 -17.93 -14.41
N SER A 91 16.03 -17.57 -14.13
CA SER A 91 15.21 -16.70 -15.00
C SER A 91 14.18 -15.93 -14.16
N PRO A 92 14.61 -14.91 -13.37
CA PRO A 92 13.71 -14.19 -12.50
C PRO A 92 12.60 -13.45 -13.28
N THR A 93 11.37 -13.58 -12.80
CA THR A 93 10.22 -12.87 -13.39
C THR A 93 10.24 -11.40 -12.90
N PRO A 94 10.22 -10.39 -13.80
CA PRO A 94 10.09 -9.01 -13.36
C PRO A 94 8.74 -8.77 -12.71
N LEU A 95 8.74 -8.18 -11.50
CA LEU A 95 7.53 -7.89 -10.73
C LEU A 95 7.59 -6.50 -10.14
N ILE A 96 6.59 -5.67 -10.41
CA ILE A 96 6.39 -4.40 -9.73
C ILE A 96 5.37 -4.57 -8.61
N MET A 97 5.74 -4.18 -7.37
CA MET A 97 4.86 -4.25 -6.20
C MET A 97 4.57 -2.85 -5.67
N THR A 98 3.30 -2.54 -5.49
CA THR A 98 2.85 -1.20 -5.09
C THR A 98 2.08 -1.25 -3.78
N HIS A 99 2.54 -0.44 -2.81
CA HIS A 99 1.91 -0.24 -1.51
C HIS A 99 0.67 0.67 -1.58
N GLY A 100 0.06 0.94 -0.43
CA GLY A 100 -1.06 1.86 -0.27
C GLY A 100 -0.90 2.86 0.85
N TRP A 101 -2.01 3.34 1.38
CA TRP A 101 -2.10 4.24 2.53
C TRP A 101 -2.74 3.51 3.74
N PRO A 102 -2.24 3.65 4.98
CA PRO A 102 -1.15 4.53 5.42
C PRO A 102 0.24 3.86 5.41
N GLY A 103 0.47 2.96 4.48
CA GLY A 103 1.72 2.25 4.33
C GLY A 103 2.71 2.95 3.39
N SER A 104 3.85 2.31 3.19
CA SER A 104 4.92 2.70 2.29
C SER A 104 5.63 1.48 1.70
N PHE A 105 6.80 1.68 1.09
CA PHE A 105 7.66 0.56 0.68
C PHE A 105 8.05 -0.36 1.86
N LEU A 106 7.95 0.12 3.10
CA LEU A 106 8.24 -0.65 4.32
C LEU A 106 7.36 -1.90 4.42
N GLU A 107 6.11 -1.85 3.92
CA GLU A 107 5.24 -3.03 3.89
C GLU A 107 5.90 -4.23 3.22
N MET A 108 6.73 -3.99 2.20
CA MET A 108 7.33 -5.04 1.38
C MET A 108 8.62 -5.61 1.96
N GLU A 109 9.17 -5.02 3.02
CA GLU A 109 10.48 -5.40 3.57
C GLU A 109 10.59 -6.90 3.85
N ARG A 110 9.54 -7.51 4.44
CA ARG A 110 9.52 -8.93 4.80
C ARG A 110 9.35 -9.86 3.60
N VAL A 111 8.71 -9.42 2.52
CA VAL A 111 8.47 -10.24 1.33
C VAL A 111 9.58 -10.12 0.28
N ILE A 112 10.35 -9.03 0.28
CA ILE A 112 11.46 -8.83 -0.66
C ILE A 112 12.42 -10.01 -0.67
N PRO A 113 13.05 -10.44 0.44
CA PRO A 113 14.00 -11.55 0.42
C PRO A 113 13.34 -12.87 0.02
N LEU A 114 12.10 -13.10 0.42
CA LEU A 114 11.36 -14.30 0.07
C LEU A 114 11.13 -14.40 -1.45
N LEU A 115 10.79 -13.30 -2.11
CA LEU A 115 10.54 -13.27 -3.55
C LEU A 115 11.82 -13.25 -4.37
N THR A 116 12.87 -12.57 -3.90
CA THR A 116 14.09 -12.38 -4.69
C THR A 116 15.12 -13.50 -4.53
N ASP A 117 15.14 -14.19 -3.39
CA ASP A 117 16.02 -15.32 -3.11
C ASP A 117 15.26 -16.51 -2.50
N PRO A 118 14.29 -17.09 -3.25
CA PRO A 118 13.49 -18.21 -2.75
C PRO A 118 14.34 -19.39 -2.28
N GLY A 119 15.46 -19.65 -2.94
CA GLY A 119 16.36 -20.77 -2.58
C GLY A 119 16.95 -20.65 -1.17
N ALA A 120 17.31 -19.45 -0.72
CA ALA A 120 17.78 -19.20 0.63
C ALA A 120 16.67 -19.32 1.70
N HIS A 121 15.40 -19.31 1.28
CA HIS A 121 14.21 -19.34 2.15
C HIS A 121 13.34 -20.60 1.97
N GLY A 122 13.94 -21.71 1.49
CA GLY A 122 13.26 -23.00 1.36
C GLY A 122 12.28 -23.11 0.20
N GLY A 123 12.31 -22.15 -0.73
CA GLY A 123 11.53 -22.18 -1.97
C GLY A 123 12.32 -22.66 -3.17
N ASP A 124 11.67 -22.72 -4.34
CA ASP A 124 12.30 -23.08 -5.61
C ASP A 124 13.00 -21.86 -6.21
N PRO A 125 14.32 -21.90 -6.54
CA PRO A 125 15.00 -20.81 -7.21
C PRO A 125 14.38 -20.39 -8.56
N GLU A 126 13.66 -21.27 -9.23
CA GLU A 126 12.90 -20.95 -10.46
C GLU A 126 11.78 -19.92 -10.22
N ASP A 127 11.32 -19.77 -8.99
CA ASP A 127 10.29 -18.80 -8.59
C ASP A 127 10.85 -17.43 -8.19
N ALA A 128 12.10 -17.14 -8.48
CA ALA A 128 12.69 -15.85 -8.17
C ALA A 128 12.10 -14.72 -8.99
N PHE A 129 12.03 -13.54 -8.40
CA PHE A 129 11.56 -12.31 -9.05
C PHE A 129 12.65 -11.24 -9.08
N ASP A 130 12.77 -10.54 -10.21
CA ASP A 130 13.37 -9.19 -10.24
C ASP A 130 12.32 -8.23 -9.68
N LEU A 131 12.53 -7.73 -8.48
CA LEU A 131 11.51 -7.01 -7.74
C LEU A 131 11.74 -5.50 -7.77
N ILE A 132 10.72 -4.76 -8.17
CA ILE A 132 10.68 -3.31 -8.17
C ILE A 132 9.57 -2.85 -7.23
N VAL A 133 9.93 -2.06 -6.21
CA VAL A 133 8.99 -1.53 -5.20
C VAL A 133 9.05 0.00 -5.23
N PRO A 134 8.26 0.65 -6.10
CA PRO A 134 8.21 2.11 -6.14
C PRO A 134 7.40 2.68 -4.98
N ALA A 135 7.85 3.80 -4.43
CA ALA A 135 7.04 4.65 -3.58
C ALA A 135 6.06 5.46 -4.46
N LEU A 136 4.80 5.47 -4.10
CA LEU A 136 3.77 6.28 -4.78
C LEU A 136 4.19 7.76 -4.86
N PRO A 137 3.81 8.51 -5.91
CA PRO A 137 4.06 9.95 -5.98
C PRO A 137 3.54 10.68 -4.74
N GLY A 138 4.42 11.39 -4.05
CA GLY A 138 4.11 12.03 -2.78
C GLY A 138 4.09 11.09 -1.56
N TYR A 139 4.74 9.94 -1.64
CA TYR A 139 4.96 9.03 -0.51
C TYR A 139 6.45 8.80 -0.31
N ALA A 140 6.85 8.62 0.92
CA ALA A 140 8.25 8.40 1.27
C ALA A 140 9.17 9.40 0.52
N PHE A 141 10.10 8.91 -0.30
CA PHE A 141 11.09 9.75 -0.98
C PHE A 141 10.75 10.06 -2.44
N SER A 142 9.56 9.71 -2.91
CA SER A 142 9.05 10.16 -4.21
C SER A 142 8.56 11.60 -4.14
N SER A 143 8.83 12.39 -5.19
CA SER A 143 8.36 13.78 -5.23
C SER A 143 6.83 13.88 -5.20
N ALA A 144 6.32 14.92 -4.54
CA ALA A 144 4.91 15.25 -4.62
C ALA A 144 4.50 15.56 -6.08
N PRO A 145 3.26 15.24 -6.49
CA PRO A 145 2.75 15.60 -7.79
C PRO A 145 2.84 17.12 -8.05
N PRO A 146 3.42 17.55 -9.18
CA PRO A 146 3.58 18.99 -9.49
C PRO A 146 2.26 19.68 -9.83
N LYS A 147 1.20 18.89 -10.06
CA LYS A 147 -0.15 19.37 -10.42
C LYS A 147 -1.23 18.42 -9.92
N ALA A 148 -2.48 18.89 -9.88
CA ALA A 148 -3.65 18.08 -9.65
C ALA A 148 -3.88 17.06 -10.80
N GLY A 149 -4.72 16.04 -10.54
CA GLY A 149 -5.14 15.07 -11.54
C GLY A 149 -4.24 13.83 -11.61
N ILE A 150 -3.37 13.60 -10.63
CA ILE A 150 -2.52 12.40 -10.57
C ILE A 150 -3.25 11.35 -9.75
N SER A 151 -4.02 10.51 -10.40
CA SER A 151 -4.79 9.40 -9.85
C SER A 151 -4.04 8.07 -10.05
N PRO A 152 -4.54 6.94 -9.51
CA PRO A 152 -3.99 5.62 -9.80
C PRO A 152 -3.90 5.29 -11.30
N PHE A 153 -4.77 5.89 -12.12
CA PHE A 153 -4.72 5.76 -13.58
C PHE A 153 -3.44 6.38 -14.16
N GLU A 154 -3.07 7.61 -13.77
CA GLU A 154 -1.84 8.26 -14.21
C GLU A 154 -0.61 7.56 -13.65
N ILE A 155 -0.66 7.13 -12.37
CA ILE A 155 0.43 6.39 -11.72
C ILE A 155 0.72 5.09 -12.46
N ALA A 156 -0.28 4.36 -12.92
CA ALA A 156 -0.09 3.18 -13.78
C ALA A 156 0.73 3.48 -15.03
N GLY A 157 0.55 4.65 -15.64
CA GLY A 157 1.38 5.11 -16.76
C GLY A 157 2.83 5.40 -16.37
N LEU A 158 3.07 5.94 -15.17
CA LEU A 158 4.42 6.14 -14.63
C LEU A 158 5.11 4.79 -14.35
N TRP A 159 4.40 3.82 -13.77
CA TRP A 159 4.93 2.48 -13.51
C TRP A 159 5.28 1.72 -14.78
N HIS A 160 4.44 1.82 -15.81
CA HIS A 160 4.76 1.26 -17.13
C HIS A 160 6.06 1.85 -17.69
N LYS A 161 6.22 3.19 -17.64
CA LYS A 161 7.45 3.85 -18.08
C LYS A 161 8.66 3.48 -17.22
N LEU A 162 8.48 3.30 -15.91
CA LEU A 162 9.54 2.84 -15.02
C LEU A 162 10.04 1.47 -15.45
N MET A 163 9.12 0.50 -15.63
CA MET A 163 9.48 -0.87 -16.03
C MET A 163 10.18 -0.90 -17.39
N LEU A 164 9.64 -0.23 -18.40
CA LEU A 164 10.28 -0.13 -19.72
C LEU A 164 11.65 0.56 -19.63
N GLY A 165 11.76 1.60 -18.82
CA GLY A 165 13.02 2.34 -18.64
C GLY A 165 14.11 1.52 -17.93
N LEU A 166 13.70 0.50 -17.15
CA LEU A 166 14.59 -0.50 -16.53
C LEU A 166 14.90 -1.69 -17.45
N GLY A 167 14.30 -1.73 -18.65
CA GLY A 167 14.49 -2.77 -19.65
C GLY A 167 13.50 -3.94 -19.59
N TYR A 168 12.46 -3.83 -18.76
CA TYR A 168 11.43 -4.88 -18.60
C TYR A 168 10.25 -4.60 -19.52
N THR A 169 10.14 -5.34 -20.61
CA THR A 169 9.04 -5.22 -21.58
C THR A 169 7.87 -6.16 -21.29
N ASN A 170 8.09 -7.18 -20.47
CA ASN A 170 7.07 -8.10 -19.97
C ASN A 170 7.27 -8.25 -18.47
N PHE A 171 6.23 -7.97 -17.68
CA PHE A 171 6.33 -7.98 -16.23
C PHE A 171 4.99 -8.25 -15.54
N GLY A 172 5.07 -8.77 -14.33
CA GLY A 172 3.93 -8.90 -13.43
C GLY A 172 3.71 -7.65 -12.61
N ALA A 173 2.49 -7.47 -12.08
CA ALA A 173 2.23 -6.45 -11.07
C ALA A 173 1.52 -7.05 -9.86
N GLN A 174 1.83 -6.51 -8.69
CA GLN A 174 1.19 -6.86 -7.43
C GLN A 174 0.79 -5.59 -6.69
N GLY A 175 -0.33 -5.62 -5.96
CA GLY A 175 -0.74 -4.51 -5.12
C GLY A 175 -1.85 -4.86 -4.15
N GLY A 176 -1.80 -4.17 -3.01
CA GLY A 176 -2.89 -4.01 -2.04
C GLY A 176 -3.35 -2.56 -2.04
N ASP A 177 -4.45 -2.23 -1.38
CA ASP A 177 -4.97 -0.86 -1.21
C ASP A 177 -4.94 -0.02 -2.50
N ILE A 178 -4.30 1.16 -2.49
CA ILE A 178 -4.09 2.01 -3.67
C ILE A 178 -3.27 1.26 -4.74
N GLY A 179 -2.29 0.46 -4.33
CA GLY A 179 -1.48 -0.36 -5.22
C GLY A 179 -2.30 -1.36 -6.03
N ALA A 180 -3.41 -1.86 -5.49
CA ALA A 180 -4.33 -2.72 -6.23
C ALA A 180 -5.05 -1.95 -7.36
N ALA A 181 -5.43 -0.69 -7.12
CA ALA A 181 -5.99 0.16 -8.17
C ALA A 181 -4.96 0.47 -9.26
N VAL A 182 -3.72 0.78 -8.87
CA VAL A 182 -2.61 1.03 -9.82
C VAL A 182 -2.33 -0.21 -10.66
N SER A 183 -2.21 -1.40 -10.05
CA SER A 183 -1.98 -2.68 -10.74
C SER A 183 -3.12 -3.02 -11.70
N SER A 184 -4.36 -2.73 -11.31
CA SER A 184 -5.54 -2.94 -12.16
C SER A 184 -5.53 -2.03 -13.39
N TRP A 185 -5.24 -0.73 -13.21
CA TRP A 185 -5.09 0.20 -14.33
C TRP A 185 -3.89 -0.14 -15.21
N LEU A 186 -2.80 -0.63 -14.64
CA LEU A 186 -1.63 -1.05 -15.38
C LEU A 186 -1.97 -2.22 -16.33
N ALA A 187 -2.66 -3.26 -15.82
CA ALA A 187 -3.10 -4.39 -16.62
C ALA A 187 -4.16 -4.01 -17.67
N PHE A 188 -5.06 -3.09 -17.34
CA PHE A 188 -6.09 -2.62 -18.28
C PHE A 188 -5.48 -1.80 -19.44
N ARG A 189 -4.57 -0.88 -19.13
CA ARG A 189 -3.98 0.02 -20.12
C ARG A 189 -2.89 -0.61 -20.98
N PHE A 190 -2.14 -1.56 -20.43
CA PHE A 190 -0.97 -2.16 -21.05
C PHE A 190 -1.04 -3.70 -21.06
N PRO A 191 -2.15 -4.28 -21.61
CA PRO A 191 -2.39 -5.74 -21.52
C PRO A 191 -1.41 -6.59 -22.32
N LYS A 192 -0.54 -6.00 -23.15
CA LYS A 192 0.49 -6.71 -23.91
C LYS A 192 1.79 -6.83 -23.14
N ASP A 193 2.05 -5.93 -22.23
CA ASP A 193 3.32 -5.83 -21.48
C ASP A 193 3.16 -6.41 -20.06
N VAL A 194 1.93 -6.41 -19.52
CA VAL A 194 1.59 -7.00 -18.22
C VAL A 194 1.19 -8.46 -18.40
N VAL A 195 2.04 -9.39 -17.94
CA VAL A 195 1.81 -10.84 -18.08
C VAL A 195 0.73 -11.36 -17.15
N GLY A 196 0.46 -10.68 -16.05
CA GLY A 196 -0.57 -11.01 -15.06
C GLY A 196 -0.49 -10.08 -13.86
N ILE A 197 -1.53 -10.07 -13.04
CA ILE A 197 -1.55 -9.30 -11.77
C ILE A 197 -1.97 -10.16 -10.60
N HIS A 198 -1.41 -9.87 -9.44
CA HIS A 198 -1.80 -10.45 -8.16
C HIS A 198 -2.30 -9.33 -7.24
N LEU A 199 -3.48 -9.50 -6.65
CA LEU A 199 -4.09 -8.52 -5.75
C LEU A 199 -4.44 -9.17 -4.41
N ASN A 200 -4.10 -8.54 -3.30
CA ASN A 200 -4.57 -8.95 -1.96
C ASN A 200 -5.71 -8.05 -1.45
N TYR A 201 -6.17 -7.12 -2.26
CA TYR A 201 -7.30 -6.23 -1.98
C TYR A 201 -8.02 -5.84 -3.28
N ILE A 202 -9.32 -5.74 -3.25
CA ILE A 202 -10.10 -5.13 -4.32
C ILE A 202 -10.50 -3.72 -3.89
N PRO A 203 -10.00 -2.67 -4.58
CA PRO A 203 -10.20 -1.29 -4.14
C PRO A 203 -11.66 -0.93 -3.92
N GLY A 204 -11.97 -0.27 -2.81
CA GLY A 204 -13.31 0.25 -2.54
C GLY A 204 -13.83 1.24 -3.58
N SER A 205 -12.95 1.75 -4.45
CA SER A 205 -13.30 2.56 -5.62
C SER A 205 -13.67 1.75 -6.86
N PHE A 206 -13.55 0.41 -6.83
CA PHE A 206 -13.90 -0.45 -7.97
C PHE A 206 -15.39 -0.42 -8.26
N ARG A 207 -15.74 -0.11 -9.50
CA ARG A 207 -17.11 -0.01 -10.01
C ARG A 207 -17.23 -0.83 -11.28
N PRO A 208 -17.66 -2.10 -11.19
CA PRO A 208 -17.97 -2.88 -12.38
C PRO A 208 -19.25 -2.35 -13.02
N PRO A 209 -19.46 -2.57 -14.33
CA PRO A 209 -20.70 -2.22 -15.00
C PRO A 209 -21.87 -3.04 -14.43
N ILE A 210 -22.96 -2.35 -14.07
CA ILE A 210 -24.23 -2.91 -13.58
C ILE A 210 -25.39 -2.13 -14.22
N GLY A 211 -26.54 -2.75 -14.36
CA GLY A 211 -27.77 -2.11 -14.88
C GLY A 211 -28.33 -2.81 -16.11
N ASP A 212 -29.05 -2.06 -16.95
CA ASP A 212 -29.82 -2.59 -18.06
C ASP A 212 -28.98 -3.35 -19.09
N GLY A 213 -29.42 -4.55 -19.44
CA GLY A 213 -28.75 -5.40 -20.39
C GLY A 213 -27.46 -6.07 -19.86
N LEU A 214 -27.28 -6.08 -18.55
CA LEU A 214 -26.23 -6.79 -17.83
C LEU A 214 -26.83 -7.83 -16.86
N PRO A 215 -26.06 -8.85 -16.44
CA PRO A 215 -26.54 -9.79 -15.42
C PRO A 215 -26.96 -9.04 -14.14
N PRO A 216 -28.12 -9.40 -13.56
CA PRO A 216 -28.57 -8.81 -12.30
C PRO A 216 -27.55 -9.08 -11.18
N LEU A 217 -27.64 -8.32 -10.09
CA LEU A 217 -26.83 -8.59 -8.91
C LEU A 217 -27.21 -9.94 -8.30
N THR A 218 -26.20 -10.72 -7.94
CA THR A 218 -26.40 -11.91 -7.11
C THR A 218 -26.74 -11.50 -5.67
N PRO A 219 -27.35 -12.38 -4.86
CA PRO A 219 -27.59 -12.10 -3.44
C PRO A 219 -26.31 -11.71 -2.68
N GLN A 220 -25.19 -12.36 -2.98
CA GLN A 220 -23.89 -12.07 -2.35
C GLN A 220 -23.37 -10.68 -2.74
N GLU A 221 -23.52 -10.27 -4.00
CA GLU A 221 -23.13 -8.93 -4.46
C GLU A 221 -24.00 -7.83 -3.83
N ALA A 222 -25.31 -8.11 -3.64
CA ALA A 222 -26.20 -7.18 -2.96
C ALA A 222 -25.85 -7.05 -1.47
N GLU A 223 -25.54 -8.15 -0.80
CA GLU A 223 -25.09 -8.16 0.61
C GLU A 223 -23.74 -7.46 0.76
N PHE A 224 -22.77 -7.73 -0.13
CA PHE A 224 -21.50 -6.99 -0.14
C PHE A 224 -21.71 -5.47 -0.20
N LYS A 225 -22.57 -4.99 -1.08
CA LYS A 225 -22.87 -3.53 -1.19
C LYS A 225 -23.41 -2.96 0.10
N LYS A 226 -24.23 -3.71 0.85
CA LYS A 226 -24.75 -3.31 2.15
C LYS A 226 -23.63 -3.26 3.20
N ILE A 227 -22.84 -4.33 3.32
CA ILE A 227 -21.70 -4.38 4.24
C ILE A 227 -20.69 -3.26 3.95
N ALA A 228 -20.35 -3.03 2.69
CA ALA A 228 -19.44 -1.95 2.30
C ALA A 228 -19.99 -0.55 2.62
N ALA A 229 -21.30 -0.35 2.51
CA ALA A 229 -21.95 0.92 2.88
C ALA A 229 -21.97 1.12 4.41
N GLU A 230 -22.27 0.08 5.19
CA GLU A 230 -22.23 0.12 6.65
C GLU A 230 -20.81 0.36 7.17
N TRP A 231 -19.80 -0.27 6.57
CA TRP A 231 -18.40 -0.01 6.89
C TRP A 231 -18.00 1.43 6.56
N ALA A 232 -18.37 1.93 5.38
CA ALA A 232 -18.06 3.29 4.98
C ALA A 232 -18.70 4.35 5.90
N ASP A 233 -19.85 4.07 6.48
CA ASP A 233 -20.52 4.93 7.47
C ASP A 233 -19.76 4.96 8.81
N LYS A 234 -19.28 3.80 9.26
CA LYS A 234 -18.61 3.65 10.56
C LYS A 234 -17.13 4.01 10.52
N GLU A 235 -16.41 3.56 9.49
CA GLU A 235 -14.94 3.59 9.40
C GLU A 235 -14.42 4.50 8.28
N GLY A 236 -15.27 4.92 7.34
CA GLY A 236 -14.87 5.61 6.12
C GLY A 236 -14.62 7.12 6.26
N ALA A 237 -14.78 7.72 7.44
CA ALA A 237 -14.65 9.16 7.65
C ALA A 237 -13.30 9.71 7.22
N TYR A 238 -12.21 8.97 7.47
CA TYR A 238 -10.85 9.33 7.05
C TYR A 238 -10.76 9.52 5.51
N ALA A 239 -11.29 8.55 4.75
CA ALA A 239 -11.27 8.57 3.29
C ALA A 239 -12.14 9.71 2.74
N HIS A 240 -13.28 10.00 3.41
CA HIS A 240 -14.13 11.12 3.05
C HIS A 240 -13.42 12.45 3.25
N LEU A 241 -12.74 12.65 4.39
CA LEU A 241 -12.00 13.87 4.69
C LEU A 241 -10.82 14.04 3.72
N GLN A 242 -9.99 13.01 3.52
CA GLN A 242 -8.88 13.02 2.57
C GLN A 242 -9.36 13.20 1.12
N GLY A 243 -10.51 12.62 0.75
CA GLY A 243 -11.10 12.72 -0.59
C GLY A 243 -11.82 14.04 -0.88
N THR A 244 -12.04 14.91 0.10
CA THR A 244 -12.78 16.17 -0.05
C THR A 244 -11.98 17.40 0.33
N LYS A 245 -11.31 17.38 1.46
CA LYS A 245 -10.57 18.51 2.05
C LYS A 245 -9.18 18.10 2.55
N PRO A 246 -8.32 17.45 1.71
CA PRO A 246 -7.01 16.95 2.13
C PRO A 246 -6.12 18.03 2.74
N GLN A 247 -6.11 19.22 2.15
CA GLN A 247 -5.28 20.33 2.61
C GLN A 247 -5.63 20.80 4.04
N THR A 248 -6.92 20.79 4.41
CA THR A 248 -7.35 21.21 5.74
C THR A 248 -6.81 20.26 6.82
N LEU A 249 -6.83 18.95 6.57
CA LEU A 249 -6.29 17.94 7.47
C LEU A 249 -4.75 18.06 7.57
N ALA A 250 -4.08 18.29 6.44
CA ALA A 250 -2.62 18.34 6.37
C ALA A 250 -2.03 19.42 7.29
N TYR A 251 -2.66 20.59 7.47
CA TYR A 251 -2.16 21.62 8.38
C TYR A 251 -1.91 21.10 9.80
N GLY A 252 -2.86 20.35 10.36
CA GLY A 252 -2.73 19.82 11.71
C GLY A 252 -1.72 18.67 11.80
N LEU A 253 -1.77 17.75 10.86
CA LEU A 253 -0.95 16.54 10.91
C LEU A 253 0.50 16.74 10.44
N SER A 254 0.77 17.77 9.63
CA SER A 254 2.16 18.16 9.29
C SER A 254 2.84 18.97 10.41
N ASP A 255 2.08 19.48 11.38
CA ASP A 255 2.63 20.25 12.50
C ASP A 255 2.77 19.40 13.78
N SER A 256 1.95 18.34 13.92
CA SER A 256 1.94 17.47 15.10
C SER A 256 2.36 16.04 14.75
N PRO A 257 3.59 15.60 15.11
CA PRO A 257 4.01 14.22 14.90
C PRO A 257 3.13 13.23 15.65
N VAL A 258 2.66 13.58 16.85
CA VAL A 258 1.75 12.73 17.63
C VAL A 258 0.35 12.70 17.04
N GLY A 259 -0.13 13.80 16.44
CA GLY A 259 -1.38 13.82 15.70
C GLY A 259 -1.31 12.93 14.45
N LEU A 260 -0.18 12.98 13.72
CA LEU A 260 0.09 12.09 12.59
C LEU A 260 0.15 10.62 13.03
N ALA A 261 0.86 10.34 14.13
CA ALA A 261 0.94 8.99 14.70
C ALA A 261 -0.45 8.45 15.05
N ALA A 262 -1.29 9.23 15.70
CA ALA A 262 -2.66 8.83 16.05
C ALA A 262 -3.50 8.53 14.80
N TRP A 263 -3.36 9.32 13.73
CA TRP A 263 -4.07 9.14 12.46
C TRP A 263 -3.69 7.85 11.74
N ILE A 264 -2.42 7.45 11.81
CA ILE A 264 -1.88 6.24 11.17
C ILE A 264 -2.15 5.00 12.03
N VAL A 265 -1.82 5.05 13.32
CA VAL A 265 -1.89 3.90 14.24
C VAL A 265 -3.31 3.35 14.36
N GLU A 266 -4.31 4.22 14.37
CA GLU A 266 -5.71 3.80 14.42
C GLU A 266 -6.04 2.88 13.23
N LYS A 267 -5.52 3.17 12.02
CA LYS A 267 -5.72 2.33 10.83
C LYS A 267 -4.91 1.04 10.88
N PHE A 268 -3.66 1.09 11.33
CA PHE A 268 -2.88 -0.13 11.54
C PHE A 268 -3.56 -1.10 12.49
N ARG A 269 -4.20 -0.59 13.56
CA ARG A 269 -4.93 -1.43 14.49
C ARG A 269 -6.25 -1.95 13.90
N SER A 270 -7.06 -1.09 13.32
CA SER A 270 -8.42 -1.45 12.90
C SER A 270 -8.46 -2.31 11.63
N TRP A 271 -7.39 -2.28 10.82
CA TRP A 271 -7.32 -2.99 9.55
C TRP A 271 -6.46 -4.25 9.58
N SER A 272 -5.79 -4.54 10.67
CA SER A 272 -4.98 -5.75 10.84
C SER A 272 -5.70 -6.84 11.64
N ASP A 273 -5.21 -8.08 11.48
CA ASP A 273 -5.67 -9.24 12.24
C ASP A 273 -4.95 -9.32 13.61
N CYS A 274 -5.18 -8.32 14.46
CA CYS A 274 -4.49 -8.14 15.73
C CYS A 274 -5.36 -8.43 16.96
N ASP A 275 -6.61 -8.90 16.79
CA ASP A 275 -7.57 -9.17 17.87
C ASP A 275 -7.64 -8.04 18.93
N GLY A 276 -7.43 -6.78 18.47
CA GLY A 276 -7.48 -5.58 19.29
C GLY A 276 -6.16 -5.14 19.92
N ASN A 277 -5.12 -5.98 19.93
CA ASN A 277 -3.78 -5.61 20.38
C ASN A 277 -2.82 -5.45 19.21
N ILE A 278 -2.58 -4.21 18.78
CA ILE A 278 -1.73 -3.90 17.64
C ILE A 278 -0.30 -4.45 17.77
N LEU A 279 0.21 -4.60 19.00
CA LEU A 279 1.58 -5.08 19.25
C LEU A 279 1.75 -6.59 19.05
N ASP A 280 0.65 -7.34 18.88
CA ASP A 280 0.72 -8.75 18.51
C ASP A 280 1.12 -8.93 17.04
N VAL A 281 0.98 -7.86 16.24
CA VAL A 281 1.28 -7.86 14.79
C VAL A 281 2.46 -6.95 14.45
N PHE A 282 2.48 -5.73 15.00
CA PHE A 282 3.50 -4.73 14.69
C PHE A 282 4.28 -4.33 15.93
N SER A 283 5.61 -4.32 15.86
CA SER A 283 6.43 -3.73 16.92
C SER A 283 6.28 -2.20 16.93
N MET A 284 6.58 -1.58 18.06
CA MET A 284 6.65 -0.10 18.17
C MET A 284 7.66 0.48 17.17
N ASP A 285 8.80 -0.20 16.94
CA ASP A 285 9.78 0.21 15.93
C ASP A 285 9.18 0.22 14.52
N THR A 286 8.39 -0.79 14.17
CA THR A 286 7.74 -0.86 12.84
C THR A 286 6.76 0.30 12.67
N LEU A 287 5.89 0.54 13.65
CA LEU A 287 4.91 1.63 13.63
C LEU A 287 5.60 3.00 13.55
N LEU A 288 6.62 3.21 14.38
CA LEU A 288 7.34 4.48 14.43
C LEU A 288 8.22 4.70 13.19
N THR A 289 8.75 3.63 12.59
CA THR A 289 9.46 3.73 11.31
C THR A 289 8.52 4.20 10.21
N GLU A 290 7.32 3.61 10.09
CA GLU A 290 6.32 4.03 9.10
C GLU A 290 5.88 5.48 9.31
N ILE A 291 5.56 5.86 10.55
CA ILE A 291 5.18 7.23 10.91
C ILE A 291 6.32 8.22 10.59
N SER A 292 7.56 7.83 10.90
CA SER A 292 8.74 8.66 10.64
C SER A 292 9.00 8.85 9.14
N LEU A 293 8.75 7.84 8.30
CA LEU A 293 8.83 7.98 6.84
C LEU A 293 7.85 9.04 6.33
N TYR A 294 6.61 9.09 6.84
CA TYR A 294 5.66 10.15 6.50
C TYR A 294 6.10 11.51 7.02
N TRP A 295 6.63 11.57 8.25
CA TRP A 295 7.05 12.81 8.87
C TRP A 295 8.24 13.45 8.15
N PHE A 296 9.31 12.67 7.93
CA PHE A 296 10.54 13.19 7.34
C PHE A 296 10.46 13.45 5.84
N SER A 297 9.59 12.76 5.12
CA SER A 297 9.39 13.02 3.69
C SER A 297 8.69 14.35 3.42
N GLY A 298 7.95 14.88 4.40
CA GLY A 298 7.16 16.11 4.25
C GLY A 298 6.06 16.03 3.18
N SER A 299 5.66 14.81 2.79
CA SER A 299 4.75 14.56 1.66
C SER A 299 3.35 14.13 2.10
N LEU A 300 3.01 14.33 3.36
CA LEU A 300 1.74 13.90 3.95
C LEU A 300 0.51 14.44 3.21
N ASP A 301 0.53 15.72 2.84
CA ASP A 301 -0.53 16.38 2.08
C ASP A 301 -0.75 15.75 0.70
N ALA A 302 0.34 15.34 0.04
CA ALA A 302 0.28 14.65 -1.24
C ALA A 302 -0.36 13.27 -1.11
N SER A 303 -0.05 12.53 -0.03
CA SER A 303 -0.66 11.23 0.24
C SER A 303 -2.17 11.33 0.45
N PHE A 304 -2.64 12.32 1.19
CA PHE A 304 -4.07 12.59 1.36
C PHE A 304 -4.74 13.01 0.05
N ARG A 305 -4.04 13.83 -0.76
CA ARG A 305 -4.57 14.31 -2.03
C ARG A 305 -4.86 13.17 -3.00
N LEU A 306 -4.13 12.08 -2.95
CA LEU A 306 -4.37 10.91 -3.80
C LEU A 306 -5.78 10.34 -3.61
N TYR A 307 -6.36 10.42 -2.41
CA TYR A 307 -7.78 10.07 -2.18
C TYR A 307 -8.73 10.97 -2.97
N LYS A 308 -8.44 12.27 -3.03
CA LYS A 308 -9.25 13.21 -3.82
C LYS A 308 -9.18 12.90 -5.32
N GLU A 309 -7.99 12.60 -5.81
CA GLU A 309 -7.78 12.26 -7.22
C GLU A 309 -8.40 10.89 -7.56
N SER A 310 -8.29 9.89 -6.66
CA SER A 310 -8.94 8.59 -6.81
C SER A 310 -10.46 8.68 -6.81
N ARG A 311 -11.03 9.63 -6.04
CA ARG A 311 -12.48 9.88 -6.03
C ARG A 311 -12.95 10.54 -7.33
N ALA A 312 -12.12 11.41 -7.93
CA ALA A 312 -12.41 12.04 -9.21
C ALA A 312 -12.28 11.05 -10.38
N HIS A 313 -11.35 10.10 -10.28
CA HIS A 313 -11.13 9.02 -11.25
C HIS A 313 -11.17 7.65 -10.55
N PRO A 314 -12.37 7.15 -10.19
CA PRO A 314 -12.52 5.84 -9.56
C PRO A 314 -12.11 4.73 -10.53
N LEU A 315 -11.81 3.55 -9.99
CA LEU A 315 -11.56 2.34 -10.78
C LEU A 315 -12.89 1.82 -11.35
N SER A 316 -13.37 2.46 -12.40
CA SER A 316 -14.66 2.19 -13.04
C SER A 316 -14.48 1.75 -14.48
N PHE A 317 -15.38 0.85 -14.94
CA PHE A 317 -15.32 0.23 -16.25
C PHE A 317 -16.68 0.30 -16.94
N GLU A 318 -16.64 0.52 -18.25
CA GLU A 318 -17.81 0.52 -19.10
C GLU A 318 -18.25 -0.91 -19.49
N LYS A 319 -19.46 -1.04 -20.03
CA LYS A 319 -19.96 -2.33 -20.55
C LYS A 319 -19.06 -2.86 -21.66
N GLY A 320 -18.50 -4.06 -21.44
CA GLY A 320 -17.61 -4.74 -22.40
C GLY A 320 -16.12 -4.51 -22.14
N GLU A 321 -15.76 -3.56 -21.28
CA GLU A 321 -14.36 -3.40 -20.86
C GLU A 321 -13.95 -4.52 -19.90
N ARG A 322 -12.73 -5.04 -20.08
CA ARG A 322 -12.19 -6.11 -19.26
C ARG A 322 -10.68 -5.95 -19.06
N ILE A 323 -10.21 -6.33 -17.89
CA ILE A 323 -8.80 -6.59 -17.63
C ILE A 323 -8.48 -7.98 -18.22
N LEU A 324 -7.71 -8.00 -19.31
CA LEU A 324 -7.41 -9.22 -20.09
C LEU A 324 -6.32 -10.09 -19.47
N PRO A 325 -5.21 -9.52 -18.92
CA PRO A 325 -4.19 -10.31 -18.25
C PRO A 325 -4.79 -11.19 -17.14
N PRO A 326 -4.23 -12.39 -16.89
CA PRO A 326 -4.65 -13.27 -15.81
C PRO A 326 -4.53 -12.58 -14.44
N VAL A 327 -5.53 -12.76 -13.59
CA VAL A 327 -5.61 -12.15 -12.26
C VAL A 327 -5.72 -13.21 -11.18
N ALA A 328 -4.83 -13.12 -10.18
CA ALA A 328 -4.96 -13.84 -8.92
C ALA A 328 -5.42 -12.91 -7.82
N ILE A 329 -6.31 -13.40 -6.96
CA ILE A 329 -6.79 -12.70 -5.77
C ILE A 329 -6.43 -13.53 -4.54
N SER A 330 -5.79 -12.91 -3.55
CA SER A 330 -5.63 -13.44 -2.19
C SER A 330 -6.57 -12.70 -1.24
N HIS A 331 -7.55 -13.42 -0.72
CA HIS A 331 -8.53 -12.89 0.22
C HIS A 331 -8.15 -13.28 1.65
N PHE A 332 -7.75 -12.31 2.46
CA PHE A 332 -7.42 -12.48 3.87
C PHE A 332 -8.65 -12.24 4.75
N ALA A 333 -8.84 -13.06 5.78
CA ALA A 333 -10.10 -13.13 6.55
C ALA A 333 -10.48 -11.83 7.27
N LYS A 334 -9.48 -11.00 7.65
CA LYS A 334 -9.68 -9.73 8.37
C LYS A 334 -9.41 -8.50 7.50
N GLU A 335 -9.36 -8.68 6.18
CA GLU A 335 -9.27 -7.56 5.25
C GLU A 335 -10.56 -6.71 5.32
N LEU A 336 -10.45 -5.42 4.95
CA LEU A 336 -11.60 -4.53 4.76
C LEU A 336 -12.66 -5.20 3.87
N PRO A 337 -13.92 -4.72 3.84
CA PRO A 337 -14.98 -5.40 3.09
C PRO A 337 -14.58 -5.74 1.67
N GLN A 338 -14.51 -7.02 1.37
CA GLN A 338 -14.13 -7.55 0.06
C GLN A 338 -15.36 -8.00 -0.73
N PRO A 339 -15.41 -7.67 -2.04
CA PRO A 339 -16.49 -8.15 -2.90
C PRO A 339 -16.39 -9.67 -3.14
N PRO A 340 -17.52 -10.34 -3.39
CA PRO A 340 -17.48 -11.73 -3.80
C PRO A 340 -16.81 -11.88 -5.17
N ARG A 341 -16.27 -13.06 -5.45
CA ARG A 341 -15.60 -13.37 -6.72
C ARG A 341 -16.42 -12.98 -7.95
N SER A 342 -17.74 -13.24 -7.94
CA SER A 342 -18.62 -12.87 -9.05
C SER A 342 -18.63 -11.37 -9.37
N TRP A 343 -18.49 -10.50 -8.36
CA TRP A 343 -18.38 -9.06 -8.55
C TRP A 343 -17.09 -8.66 -9.26
N VAL A 344 -16.00 -9.29 -8.90
CA VAL A 344 -14.68 -9.06 -9.50
C VAL A 344 -14.65 -9.57 -10.94
N GLU A 345 -15.19 -10.76 -11.19
CA GLU A 345 -15.25 -11.39 -12.52
C GLU A 345 -16.09 -10.63 -13.55
N ARG A 346 -16.86 -9.62 -13.12
CA ARG A 346 -17.57 -8.71 -14.07
C ARG A 346 -16.58 -7.96 -14.98
N VAL A 347 -15.34 -7.75 -14.51
CA VAL A 347 -14.28 -7.01 -15.24
C VAL A 347 -12.99 -7.80 -15.34
N TYR A 348 -12.57 -8.45 -14.26
CA TYR A 348 -11.26 -9.11 -14.18
C TYR A 348 -11.30 -10.52 -14.76
N ASN A 349 -10.20 -10.93 -15.41
CA ASN A 349 -9.94 -12.30 -15.83
C ASN A 349 -9.37 -13.10 -14.64
N VAL A 350 -10.22 -13.44 -13.67
CA VAL A 350 -9.82 -14.14 -12.44
C VAL A 350 -9.52 -15.60 -12.73
N VAL A 351 -8.24 -15.96 -12.71
CA VAL A 351 -7.77 -17.35 -12.92
C VAL A 351 -7.46 -18.07 -11.60
N ARG A 352 -7.23 -17.32 -10.53
CA ARG A 352 -6.96 -17.86 -9.19
C ARG A 352 -7.67 -17.03 -8.12
N TRP A 353 -8.23 -17.70 -7.14
CA TRP A 353 -8.85 -17.11 -5.96
C TRP A 353 -8.44 -17.95 -4.75
N SER A 354 -7.66 -17.36 -3.85
CA SER A 354 -7.21 -17.99 -2.60
C SER A 354 -7.90 -17.33 -1.41
N GLU A 355 -8.32 -18.13 -0.45
CA GLU A 355 -8.91 -17.67 0.81
C GLU A 355 -8.00 -18.08 1.97
N HIS A 356 -7.62 -17.09 2.79
CA HIS A 356 -6.76 -17.28 3.96
C HIS A 356 -7.56 -17.09 5.24
N ALA A 357 -7.40 -18.02 6.20
CA ALA A 357 -8.14 -18.01 7.45
C ALA A 357 -7.68 -16.93 8.44
N ALA A 358 -6.56 -16.29 8.21
CA ALA A 358 -5.96 -15.27 9.06
C ALA A 358 -5.23 -14.21 8.21
N GLY A 359 -4.97 -13.04 8.80
CA GLY A 359 -4.36 -11.88 8.15
C GLY A 359 -5.39 -10.82 7.77
N GLY A 360 -4.95 -9.58 7.73
CA GLY A 360 -5.76 -8.41 7.42
C GLY A 360 -5.20 -7.62 6.23
N HIS A 361 -5.38 -6.31 6.30
CA HIS A 361 -5.06 -5.38 5.22
C HIS A 361 -3.57 -5.31 4.87
N PHE A 362 -2.71 -5.42 5.86
CA PHE A 362 -1.26 -5.35 5.70
C PHE A 362 -0.66 -6.73 5.48
N ALA A 363 -1.21 -7.50 4.54
CA ALA A 363 -0.89 -8.91 4.32
C ALA A 363 0.62 -9.19 4.17
N ALA A 364 1.38 -8.28 3.52
CA ALA A 364 2.83 -8.41 3.35
C ALA A 364 3.60 -8.34 4.70
N MET A 365 3.04 -7.64 5.68
CA MET A 365 3.59 -7.52 7.03
C MET A 365 3.05 -8.62 7.97
N GLU A 366 1.76 -8.93 7.86
CA GLU A 366 1.05 -9.86 8.75
C GLU A 366 1.29 -11.33 8.39
N LYS A 367 1.19 -11.65 7.10
CA LYS A 367 1.25 -13.03 6.55
C LYS A 367 2.16 -13.11 5.32
N PRO A 368 3.45 -12.71 5.44
CA PRO A 368 4.36 -12.65 4.29
C PRO A 368 4.53 -13.99 3.57
N GLY A 369 4.52 -15.10 4.31
CA GLY A 369 4.68 -16.45 3.73
C GLY A 369 3.51 -16.85 2.83
N GLU A 370 2.28 -16.63 3.29
CA GLU A 370 1.05 -16.93 2.56
C GLU A 370 0.93 -16.05 1.30
N LEU A 371 1.18 -14.75 1.44
CA LEU A 371 1.16 -13.82 0.31
C LEU A 371 2.18 -14.21 -0.76
N VAL A 372 3.42 -14.50 -0.36
CA VAL A 372 4.49 -14.94 -1.28
C VAL A 372 4.15 -16.26 -1.95
N ALA A 373 3.57 -17.22 -1.23
CA ALA A 373 3.17 -18.51 -1.81
C ALA A 373 2.12 -18.32 -2.92
N ASP A 374 1.16 -17.43 -2.73
CA ASP A 374 0.14 -17.12 -3.73
C ASP A 374 0.73 -16.39 -4.94
N ILE A 375 1.59 -15.39 -4.71
CA ILE A 375 2.30 -14.67 -5.80
C ILE A 375 3.08 -15.66 -6.65
N ARG A 376 3.93 -16.51 -6.05
CA ARG A 376 4.70 -17.53 -6.76
C ARG A 376 3.80 -18.48 -7.53
N SER A 377 2.75 -19.00 -6.91
CA SER A 377 1.82 -19.93 -7.54
C SER A 377 1.11 -19.34 -8.74
N HIS A 378 0.81 -18.04 -8.70
CA HIS A 378 0.19 -17.33 -9.82
C HIS A 378 1.17 -17.21 -11.00
N PHE A 379 2.32 -16.60 -10.76
CA PHE A 379 3.28 -16.29 -11.83
C PHE A 379 3.97 -17.53 -12.40
N ARG A 380 4.13 -18.61 -11.63
CA ARG A 380 4.62 -19.91 -12.12
C ARG A 380 3.70 -20.51 -13.18
N ALA A 381 2.41 -20.28 -13.10
CA ALA A 381 1.41 -20.81 -14.03
C ALA A 381 1.28 -19.98 -15.32
N LEU A 382 1.95 -18.83 -15.41
CA LEU A 382 1.87 -17.94 -16.57
C LEU A 382 2.99 -18.21 -17.56
N PRO A 383 2.78 -17.94 -18.87
CA PRO A 383 3.85 -17.99 -19.86
C PRO A 383 4.98 -17.00 -19.47
N ARG A 384 6.22 -17.48 -19.58
CA ARG A 384 7.44 -16.68 -19.37
C ARG A 384 7.88 -16.00 -20.65
#